data_01ed34f7ec2daf753fdde269481d1786
#
_entry.id   01ed34f7ec2daf753fdde269481d1786
#
_cell.length_a   1.000
_cell.length_b   1.000
_cell.length_c   1.000
_cell.angle_alpha   90.00
_cell.angle_beta   90.00
_cell.angle_gamma   90.00
#
_symmetry.space_group_name_H-M   'P 1'
#
loop_
_entity.id
_entity.type
_entity.pdbx_description
1 polymer ?
#
loop_
_entity_poly.entity_id
_entity_poly.type
_entity_poly.pdbx_seq_one_letter_code
_entity_poly.pdbx_strand_id
1 'polypeptide(L)'
;MNTMNRLVPGLALAVCWLFLLLHGSFQLFFLVMSLVIVIGGHEYMKMAFPEQGVLARIVLTSLVPLPALGVWLFPSQGLAGGLFLSLLLLTFYILSSYRLIQDPLLVFSRTFFGVGYVGFLGGHLLLLHQMPEGNSWLLVLTAITAGSDSGAYYSGRRFGKHKLCPLVSPNKTIEGAIGGIVAGVAGAVLMALLLRVEVSLSFLTLAALLLTGVGIVGDLAESMVKRATATKDSGALLGGHGGVLDRIDSLLFAGPVLYYFLVWYQHGLVVAL
;
A
#
# COMPACT_ATOMS: atom_id res chain seq x y z
N MET A 1 -21.62 18.60 3.64
CA MET A 1 -20.22 18.71 4.13
C MET A 1 -19.44 19.57 3.14
N ASN A 2 -18.88 20.70 3.60
CA ASN A 2 -18.19 21.65 2.73
C ASN A 2 -16.99 21.02 2.03
N THR A 3 -16.83 21.28 0.74
CA THR A 3 -15.71 20.81 -0.11
C THR A 3 -14.34 21.18 0.49
N MET A 4 -14.25 22.30 1.18
CA MET A 4 -13.07 22.77 1.92
C MET A 4 -12.60 21.77 3.01
N ASN A 5 -13.53 21.14 3.72
CA ASN A 5 -13.19 20.18 4.79
C ASN A 5 -12.56 18.86 4.26
N ARG A 6 -12.61 18.64 2.95
CA ARG A 6 -11.94 17.52 2.28
C ARG A 6 -10.63 17.94 1.60
N LEU A 7 -10.59 19.11 0.98
CA LEU A 7 -9.39 19.56 0.25
C LEU A 7 -8.19 19.82 1.16
N VAL A 8 -8.40 20.49 2.31
CA VAL A 8 -7.33 20.90 3.21
C VAL A 8 -6.53 19.70 3.78
N PRO A 9 -7.17 18.67 4.36
CA PRO A 9 -6.41 17.51 4.87
C PRO A 9 -5.69 16.73 3.75
N GLY A 10 -6.32 16.58 2.58
CA GLY A 10 -5.69 15.90 1.45
C GLY A 10 -4.46 16.63 0.93
N LEU A 11 -4.53 17.95 0.80
CA LEU A 11 -3.39 18.77 0.41
C LEU A 11 -2.28 18.76 1.46
N ALA A 12 -2.64 18.84 2.74
CA ALA A 12 -1.67 18.77 3.84
C ALA A 12 -0.92 17.43 3.82
N LEU A 13 -1.63 16.30 3.65
CA LEU A 13 -1.01 14.98 3.53
C LEU A 13 -0.08 14.91 2.32
N ALA A 14 -0.49 15.42 1.16
CA ALA A 14 0.34 15.44 -0.04
C ALA A 14 1.61 16.28 0.16
N VAL A 15 1.51 17.46 0.77
CA VAL A 15 2.66 18.32 1.08
C VAL A 15 3.59 17.65 2.09
N CYS A 16 3.07 17.06 3.16
CA CYS A 16 3.86 16.33 4.13
C CYS A 16 4.58 15.13 3.49
N TRP A 17 3.89 14.38 2.61
CA TRP A 17 4.47 13.27 1.86
C TRP A 17 5.60 13.72 0.93
N LEU A 18 5.38 14.79 0.14
CA LEU A 18 6.41 15.37 -0.71
C LEU A 18 7.61 15.86 0.09
N PHE A 19 7.36 16.56 1.20
CA PHE A 19 8.44 17.03 2.07
C PHE A 19 9.25 15.88 2.65
N LEU A 20 8.58 14.82 3.10
CA LEU A 20 9.20 13.60 3.61
C LEU A 20 10.12 12.95 2.58
N LEU A 21 9.67 12.82 1.33
CA LEU A 21 10.45 12.19 0.26
C LEU A 21 11.58 13.09 -0.28
N LEU A 22 11.42 14.42 -0.27
CA LEU A 22 12.43 15.34 -0.78
C LEU A 22 13.52 15.66 0.25
N HIS A 23 13.18 15.68 1.53
CA HIS A 23 14.05 16.18 2.59
C HIS A 23 14.20 15.22 3.79
N GLY A 24 13.38 14.16 3.86
CA GLY A 24 13.41 13.23 4.99
C GLY A 24 14.61 12.29 4.95
N SER A 25 15.23 12.07 6.11
CA SER A 25 16.18 10.98 6.28
C SER A 25 15.46 9.62 6.27
N PHE A 26 16.21 8.52 6.05
CA PHE A 26 15.65 7.18 6.17
C PHE A 26 15.00 6.95 7.54
N GLN A 27 15.59 7.46 8.62
CA GLN A 27 15.06 7.34 9.99
C GLN A 27 13.66 7.98 10.09
N LEU A 28 13.51 9.19 9.54
CA LEU A 28 12.22 9.89 9.54
C LEU A 28 11.19 9.15 8.67
N PHE A 29 11.60 8.70 7.48
CA PHE A 29 10.75 7.91 6.59
C PHE A 29 10.30 6.60 7.25
N PHE A 30 11.24 5.88 7.89
CA PHE A 30 10.94 4.67 8.64
C PHE A 30 9.93 4.92 9.78
N LEU A 31 10.12 5.99 10.56
CA LEU A 31 9.20 6.35 11.65
C LEU A 31 7.78 6.60 11.12
N VAL A 32 7.66 7.42 10.07
CA VAL A 32 6.36 7.76 9.47
C VAL A 32 5.71 6.52 8.87
N MET A 33 6.45 5.72 8.10
CA MET A 33 5.91 4.50 7.50
C MET A 33 5.54 3.44 8.53
N SER A 34 6.32 3.31 9.60
CA SER A 34 5.96 2.41 10.72
C SER A 34 4.65 2.84 11.37
N LEU A 35 4.44 4.15 11.57
CA LEU A 35 3.18 4.68 12.09
C LEU A 35 2.01 4.39 11.13
N VAL A 36 2.19 4.61 9.84
CA VAL A 36 1.21 4.31 8.78
C VAL A 36 0.85 2.81 8.80
N ILE A 37 1.85 1.92 8.90
CA ILE A 37 1.66 0.46 8.96
C ILE A 37 0.92 0.05 10.24
N VAL A 38 1.25 0.64 11.40
CA VAL A 38 0.55 0.35 12.66
C VAL A 38 -0.90 0.81 12.60
N ILE A 39 -1.16 2.01 12.10
CA ILE A 39 -2.53 2.55 11.98
C ILE A 39 -3.33 1.72 10.96
N GLY A 40 -2.81 1.49 9.76
CA GLY A 40 -3.46 0.67 8.74
C GLY A 40 -3.68 -0.78 9.20
N GLY A 41 -2.71 -1.35 9.94
CA GLY A 41 -2.85 -2.65 10.59
C GLY A 41 -3.95 -2.67 11.66
N HIS A 42 -4.05 -1.61 12.46
CA HIS A 42 -5.13 -1.48 13.45
C HIS A 42 -6.51 -1.36 12.77
N GLU A 43 -6.62 -0.56 11.71
CA GLU A 43 -7.84 -0.43 10.91
C GLU A 43 -8.25 -1.79 10.33
N TYR A 44 -7.29 -2.53 9.74
CA TYR A 44 -7.51 -3.87 9.24
C TYR A 44 -7.98 -4.82 10.35
N MET A 45 -7.29 -4.88 11.49
CA MET A 45 -7.66 -5.79 12.60
C MET A 45 -9.02 -5.44 13.18
N LYS A 46 -9.40 -4.17 13.21
CA LYS A 46 -10.74 -3.74 13.64
C LYS A 46 -11.83 -4.23 12.69
N MET A 47 -11.57 -4.23 11.37
CA MET A 47 -12.49 -4.79 10.37
C MET A 47 -12.55 -6.32 10.44
N ALA A 48 -11.38 -6.97 10.55
CA ALA A 48 -11.27 -8.42 10.52
C ALA A 48 -11.84 -9.09 11.81
N PHE A 49 -11.80 -8.37 12.94
CA PHE A 49 -12.19 -8.87 14.26
C PHE A 49 -13.09 -7.88 15.01
N PRO A 50 -14.30 -7.58 14.53
CA PRO A 50 -15.20 -6.62 15.17
C PRO A 50 -15.62 -7.04 16.59
N GLU A 51 -15.79 -8.34 16.81
CA GLU A 51 -16.24 -8.93 18.08
C GLU A 51 -15.10 -9.19 19.10
N GLN A 52 -13.86 -9.07 18.69
CA GLN A 52 -12.71 -9.31 19.56
C GLN A 52 -12.52 -8.17 20.57
N GLY A 53 -12.12 -8.53 21.79
CA GLY A 53 -11.77 -7.56 22.83
C GLY A 53 -10.60 -6.66 22.42
N VAL A 54 -10.55 -5.46 22.99
CA VAL A 54 -9.53 -4.45 22.66
C VAL A 54 -8.11 -4.99 22.84
N LEU A 55 -7.86 -5.72 23.94
CA LEU A 55 -6.52 -6.28 24.23
C LEU A 55 -6.08 -7.28 23.16
N ALA A 56 -6.94 -8.22 22.76
CA ALA A 56 -6.64 -9.19 21.72
C ALA A 56 -6.32 -8.49 20.39
N ARG A 57 -7.10 -7.48 20.00
CA ARG A 57 -6.83 -6.68 18.80
C ARG A 57 -5.49 -5.94 18.87
N ILE A 58 -5.13 -5.38 20.01
CA ILE A 58 -3.81 -4.72 20.20
C ILE A 58 -2.69 -5.74 20.02
N VAL A 59 -2.79 -6.93 20.62
CA VAL A 59 -1.78 -8.00 20.47
C VAL A 59 -1.65 -8.40 19.00
N LEU A 60 -2.76 -8.65 18.30
CA LEU A 60 -2.72 -9.03 16.88
C LEU A 60 -2.19 -7.88 15.99
N THR A 61 -2.55 -6.63 16.28
CA THR A 61 -2.03 -5.45 15.59
C THR A 61 -0.51 -5.30 15.76
N SER A 62 0.03 -5.62 16.94
CA SER A 62 1.47 -5.48 17.20
C SER A 62 2.35 -6.40 16.34
N LEU A 63 1.77 -7.43 15.74
CA LEU A 63 2.47 -8.33 14.81
C LEU A 63 2.64 -7.71 13.41
N VAL A 64 1.77 -6.76 13.03
CA VAL A 64 1.75 -6.19 11.69
C VAL A 64 3.03 -5.41 11.35
N PRO A 65 3.61 -4.57 12.23
CA PRO A 65 4.82 -3.80 11.91
C PRO A 65 6.13 -4.64 11.93
N LEU A 66 6.12 -5.89 12.37
CA LEU A 66 7.36 -6.68 12.51
C LEU A 66 8.13 -6.86 11.19
N PRO A 67 7.52 -7.07 10.00
CA PRO A 67 8.25 -7.06 8.74
C PRO A 67 8.98 -5.74 8.48
N ALA A 68 8.33 -4.61 8.74
CA ALA A 68 8.92 -3.27 8.58
C ALA A 68 10.06 -3.04 9.59
N LEU A 69 9.89 -3.45 10.85
CA LEU A 69 10.96 -3.42 11.86
C LEU A 69 12.14 -4.30 11.46
N GLY A 70 11.87 -5.45 10.82
CA GLY A 70 12.91 -6.31 10.27
C GLY A 70 13.79 -5.57 9.26
N VAL A 71 13.21 -4.78 8.35
CA VAL A 71 13.96 -3.96 7.37
C VAL A 71 14.89 -2.96 8.06
N TRP A 72 14.47 -2.37 9.18
CA TRP A 72 15.30 -1.48 9.96
C TRP A 72 16.54 -2.18 10.53
N LEU A 73 16.36 -3.39 11.05
CA LEU A 73 17.44 -4.14 11.70
C LEU A 73 18.38 -4.80 10.69
N PHE A 74 17.83 -5.33 9.60
CA PHE A 74 18.54 -6.12 8.58
C PHE A 74 18.01 -5.79 7.18
N PRO A 75 18.55 -4.76 6.50
CA PRO A 75 17.98 -4.24 5.26
C PRO A 75 17.71 -5.28 4.16
N SER A 76 18.61 -6.27 4.00
CA SER A 76 18.49 -7.25 2.90
C SER A 76 17.58 -8.45 3.20
N GLN A 77 17.48 -8.87 4.46
CA GLN A 77 16.77 -10.10 4.86
C GLN A 77 15.68 -9.84 5.91
N GLY A 78 15.67 -8.65 6.49
CA GLY A 78 14.83 -8.34 7.65
C GLY A 78 13.34 -8.37 7.35
N LEU A 79 12.93 -8.03 6.12
CA LEU A 79 11.53 -8.10 5.72
C LEU A 79 10.96 -9.54 5.86
N ALA A 80 11.67 -10.51 5.31
CA ALA A 80 11.30 -11.93 5.42
C ALA A 80 11.47 -12.44 6.86
N GLY A 81 12.55 -12.04 7.56
CA GLY A 81 12.76 -12.36 8.97
C GLY A 81 11.67 -11.84 9.88
N GLY A 82 11.22 -10.60 9.67
CA GLY A 82 10.10 -10.01 10.40
C GLY A 82 8.76 -10.69 10.12
N LEU A 83 8.52 -11.09 8.86
CA LEU A 83 7.34 -11.89 8.51
C LEU A 83 7.37 -13.26 9.22
N PHE A 84 8.51 -13.93 9.21
CA PHE A 84 8.69 -15.20 9.91
C PHE A 84 8.50 -15.05 11.43
N LEU A 85 9.05 -14.00 12.02
CA LEU A 85 8.85 -13.69 13.44
C LEU A 85 7.37 -13.43 13.75
N SER A 86 6.64 -12.70 12.89
CA SER A 86 5.20 -12.49 13.06
C SER A 86 4.44 -13.82 13.05
N LEU A 87 4.77 -14.71 12.12
CA LEU A 87 4.17 -16.04 12.00
C LEU A 87 4.42 -16.87 13.27
N LEU A 88 5.65 -16.86 13.77
CA LEU A 88 6.04 -17.59 14.96
C LEU A 88 5.32 -17.09 16.22
N LEU A 89 5.29 -15.76 16.41
CA LEU A 89 4.60 -15.14 17.55
C LEU A 89 3.08 -15.33 17.46
N LEU A 90 2.49 -15.25 16.26
CA LEU A 90 1.07 -15.54 16.05
C LEU A 90 0.74 -17.00 16.41
N THR A 91 1.57 -17.95 15.98
CA THR A 91 1.40 -19.36 16.31
C THR A 91 1.48 -19.57 17.82
N PHE A 92 2.47 -18.96 18.48
CA PHE A 92 2.62 -19.04 19.94
C PHE A 92 1.39 -18.43 20.67
N TYR A 93 0.92 -17.27 20.22
CA TYR A 93 -0.29 -16.65 20.77
C TYR A 93 -1.51 -17.57 20.66
N ILE A 94 -1.73 -18.18 19.52
CA ILE A 94 -2.86 -19.09 19.31
C ILE A 94 -2.74 -20.35 20.17
N LEU A 95 -1.55 -20.95 20.25
CA LEU A 95 -1.34 -22.15 21.08
C LEU A 95 -1.54 -21.85 22.57
N SER A 96 -1.03 -20.72 23.05
CA SER A 96 -1.19 -20.31 24.46
C SER A 96 -2.64 -19.96 24.83
N SER A 97 -3.41 -19.46 23.86
CA SER A 97 -4.80 -19.03 24.06
C SER A 97 -5.81 -20.01 23.44
N TYR A 98 -5.40 -21.22 23.06
CA TYR A 98 -6.18 -22.17 22.26
C TYR A 98 -7.58 -22.46 22.84
N ARG A 99 -7.67 -22.55 24.18
CA ARG A 99 -8.96 -22.80 24.87
C ARG A 99 -9.92 -21.62 24.87
N LEU A 100 -9.41 -20.41 24.63
CA LEU A 100 -10.18 -19.16 24.64
C LEU A 100 -10.60 -18.72 23.23
N ILE A 101 -9.96 -19.28 22.20
CA ILE A 101 -10.21 -18.93 20.80
C ILE A 101 -11.21 -19.93 20.21
N GLN A 102 -12.38 -19.44 19.76
CA GLN A 102 -13.42 -20.29 19.17
C GLN A 102 -13.00 -20.90 17.84
N ASP A 103 -12.33 -20.12 16.97
CA ASP A 103 -11.83 -20.56 15.67
C ASP A 103 -10.37 -20.14 15.50
N PRO A 104 -9.41 -21.02 15.90
CA PRO A 104 -7.99 -20.73 15.80
C PRO A 104 -7.51 -20.52 14.37
N LEU A 105 -8.07 -21.27 13.40
CA LEU A 105 -7.68 -21.15 11.98
C LEU A 105 -8.14 -19.81 11.39
N LEU A 106 -9.32 -19.35 11.76
CA LEU A 106 -9.84 -18.05 11.35
C LEU A 106 -8.98 -16.91 11.91
N VAL A 107 -8.61 -16.98 13.20
CA VAL A 107 -7.71 -15.98 13.83
C VAL A 107 -6.34 -16.00 13.14
N PHE A 108 -5.79 -17.19 12.88
CA PHE A 108 -4.52 -17.34 12.19
C PHE A 108 -4.56 -16.73 10.79
N SER A 109 -5.51 -17.14 9.95
CA SER A 109 -5.58 -16.73 8.55
C SER A 109 -5.84 -15.23 8.38
N ARG A 110 -6.77 -14.66 9.15
CA ARG A 110 -7.07 -13.23 9.09
C ARG A 110 -5.90 -12.38 9.60
N THR A 111 -5.26 -12.80 10.69
CA THR A 111 -4.10 -12.06 11.23
C THR A 111 -2.91 -12.15 10.30
N PHE A 112 -2.59 -13.36 9.80
CA PHE A 112 -1.48 -13.55 8.88
C PHE A 112 -1.69 -12.80 7.56
N PHE A 113 -2.93 -12.76 7.05
CA PHE A 113 -3.27 -11.93 5.90
C PHE A 113 -3.00 -10.44 6.20
N GLY A 114 -3.41 -9.92 7.37
CA GLY A 114 -3.15 -8.52 7.74
C GLY A 114 -1.65 -8.21 7.88
N VAL A 115 -0.86 -9.12 8.47
CA VAL A 115 0.61 -9.00 8.52
C VAL A 115 1.21 -8.98 7.12
N GLY A 116 0.75 -9.87 6.24
CA GLY A 116 1.19 -9.92 4.84
C GLY A 116 0.78 -8.67 4.07
N TYR A 117 -0.50 -8.34 4.13
CA TYR A 117 -1.09 -7.26 3.34
C TYR A 117 -0.57 -5.88 3.75
N VAL A 118 -0.57 -5.56 5.05
CA VAL A 118 -0.18 -4.22 5.51
C VAL A 118 1.30 -4.17 5.87
N GLY A 119 1.78 -5.12 6.67
CA GLY A 119 3.15 -5.12 7.19
C GLY A 119 4.20 -5.47 6.15
N PHE A 120 4.02 -6.63 5.48
CA PHE A 120 5.01 -7.12 4.52
C PHE A 120 5.00 -6.32 3.22
N LEU A 121 3.83 -6.07 2.62
CA LEU A 121 3.76 -5.25 1.42
C LEU A 121 4.21 -3.82 1.70
N GLY A 122 3.77 -3.21 2.83
CA GLY A 122 4.20 -1.87 3.23
C GLY A 122 5.69 -1.77 3.54
N GLY A 123 6.30 -2.84 4.05
CA GLY A 123 7.75 -2.91 4.28
C GLY A 123 8.59 -2.75 3.01
N HIS A 124 8.04 -3.09 1.83
CA HIS A 124 8.74 -2.87 0.55
C HIS A 124 8.92 -1.38 0.22
N LEU A 125 8.06 -0.49 0.74
CA LEU A 125 8.27 0.95 0.57
C LEU A 125 9.52 1.42 1.33
N LEU A 126 9.85 0.78 2.45
CA LEU A 126 11.11 1.02 3.17
C LEU A 126 12.32 0.50 2.38
N LEU A 127 12.20 -0.68 1.76
CA LEU A 127 13.26 -1.22 0.89
C LEU A 127 13.46 -0.32 -0.35
N LEU A 128 12.38 0.16 -0.96
CA LEU A 128 12.46 1.11 -2.07
C LEU A 128 13.21 2.38 -1.69
N HIS A 129 12.90 2.94 -0.50
CA HIS A 129 13.60 4.15 -0.02
C HIS A 129 15.11 3.93 0.15
N GLN A 130 15.55 2.72 0.48
CA GLN A 130 16.97 2.37 0.64
C GLN A 130 17.70 2.11 -0.69
N MET A 131 16.97 1.98 -1.80
CA MET A 131 17.59 1.80 -3.12
C MET A 131 18.27 3.08 -3.61
N PRO A 132 19.23 2.98 -4.54
CA PRO A 132 19.72 4.15 -5.28
C PRO A 132 18.53 4.93 -5.88
N GLU A 133 18.51 6.23 -5.69
CA GLU A 133 17.39 7.12 -6.10
C GLU A 133 16.00 6.70 -5.55
N GLY A 134 15.96 6.01 -4.41
CA GLY A 134 14.73 5.46 -3.84
C GLY A 134 13.64 6.50 -3.62
N ASN A 135 14.00 7.72 -3.21
CA ASN A 135 13.06 8.84 -3.07
C ASN A 135 12.43 9.23 -4.41
N SER A 136 13.23 9.28 -5.47
CA SER A 136 12.75 9.59 -6.83
C SER A 136 11.79 8.51 -7.31
N TRP A 137 12.10 7.24 -7.07
CA TRP A 137 11.22 6.12 -7.42
C TRP A 137 9.91 6.10 -6.62
N LEU A 138 9.95 6.45 -5.34
CA LEU A 138 8.73 6.59 -4.52
C LEU A 138 7.86 7.76 -5.00
N LEU A 139 8.46 8.87 -5.47
CA LEU A 139 7.73 9.97 -6.10
C LEU A 139 7.12 9.57 -7.44
N VAL A 140 7.86 8.82 -8.27
CA VAL A 140 7.32 8.25 -9.53
C VAL A 140 6.16 7.30 -9.23
N LEU A 141 6.30 6.41 -8.24
CA LEU A 141 5.22 5.51 -7.82
C LEU A 141 3.98 6.27 -7.35
N THR A 142 4.18 7.32 -6.56
CA THR A 142 3.08 8.20 -6.10
C THR A 142 2.38 8.90 -7.27
N ALA A 143 3.16 9.38 -8.25
CA ALA A 143 2.60 10.00 -9.44
C ALA A 143 1.81 9.02 -10.29
N ILE A 144 2.27 7.76 -10.41
CA ILE A 144 1.55 6.68 -11.09
C ILE A 144 0.20 6.42 -10.41
N THR A 145 0.20 6.18 -9.10
CA THR A 145 -1.02 5.83 -8.37
C THR A 145 -2.00 6.99 -8.31
N ALA A 146 -1.57 8.19 -7.95
CA ALA A 146 -2.43 9.38 -7.92
C ALA A 146 -2.94 9.78 -9.31
N GLY A 147 -2.10 9.66 -10.34
CA GLY A 147 -2.49 9.85 -11.73
C GLY A 147 -3.53 8.84 -12.18
N SER A 148 -3.30 7.56 -11.85
CA SER A 148 -4.22 6.46 -12.14
C SER A 148 -5.60 6.69 -11.51
N ASP A 149 -5.66 7.02 -10.23
CA ASP A 149 -6.92 7.24 -9.52
C ASP A 149 -7.68 8.43 -10.09
N SER A 150 -6.97 9.53 -10.37
CA SER A 150 -7.56 10.72 -11.00
C SER A 150 -8.08 10.41 -12.40
N GLY A 151 -7.25 9.78 -13.24
CA GLY A 151 -7.62 9.38 -14.60
C GLY A 151 -8.80 8.42 -14.61
N ALA A 152 -8.80 7.43 -13.72
CA ALA A 152 -9.88 6.47 -13.58
C ALA A 152 -11.20 7.14 -13.17
N TYR A 153 -11.14 8.08 -12.23
CA TYR A 153 -12.30 8.82 -11.77
C TYR A 153 -12.93 9.66 -12.89
N TYR A 154 -12.13 10.49 -13.57
CA TYR A 154 -12.66 11.39 -14.61
C TYR A 154 -13.11 10.64 -15.86
N SER A 155 -12.34 9.65 -16.32
CA SER A 155 -12.69 8.83 -17.48
C SER A 155 -13.91 7.95 -17.18
N GLY A 156 -13.95 7.31 -16.01
CA GLY A 156 -15.08 6.49 -15.59
C GLY A 156 -16.38 7.28 -15.44
N ARG A 157 -16.27 8.52 -14.93
CA ARG A 157 -17.44 9.41 -14.81
C ARG A 157 -17.97 9.89 -16.17
N ARG A 158 -17.06 10.15 -17.14
CA ARG A 158 -17.44 10.73 -18.43
C ARG A 158 -17.81 9.66 -19.46
N PHE A 159 -17.11 8.55 -19.48
CA PHE A 159 -17.20 7.53 -20.53
C PHE A 159 -17.62 6.15 -20.01
N GLY A 160 -17.71 5.95 -18.68
CA GLY A 160 -17.94 4.64 -18.07
C GLY A 160 -19.29 4.03 -18.47
N LYS A 161 -19.24 2.88 -19.13
CA LYS A 161 -20.40 2.08 -19.54
C LYS A 161 -20.32 0.67 -19.00
N HIS A 162 -19.11 0.08 -18.98
CA HIS A 162 -18.90 -1.30 -18.60
C HIS A 162 -18.29 -1.39 -17.19
N LYS A 163 -18.94 -2.13 -16.30
CA LYS A 163 -18.46 -2.31 -14.93
C LYS A 163 -17.25 -3.21 -14.90
N LEU A 164 -16.21 -2.82 -14.10
CA LEU A 164 -14.97 -3.59 -13.95
C LEU A 164 -15.17 -4.77 -13.00
N CYS A 165 -15.70 -4.53 -11.80
CA CYS A 165 -15.93 -5.55 -10.77
C CYS A 165 -17.18 -5.21 -9.94
N PRO A 166 -18.42 -5.49 -10.46
CA PRO A 166 -19.67 -5.00 -9.87
C PRO A 166 -19.91 -5.43 -8.43
N LEU A 167 -19.52 -6.65 -8.08
CA LEU A 167 -19.76 -7.23 -6.75
C LEU A 167 -18.86 -6.64 -5.66
N VAL A 168 -17.66 -6.19 -6.02
CA VAL A 168 -16.65 -5.65 -5.09
C VAL A 168 -16.72 -4.12 -5.07
N SER A 169 -16.65 -3.51 -6.25
CA SER A 169 -16.64 -2.06 -6.43
C SER A 169 -17.58 -1.64 -7.58
N PRO A 170 -18.87 -1.36 -7.29
CA PRO A 170 -19.89 -1.10 -8.32
C PRO A 170 -19.65 0.20 -9.10
N ASN A 171 -18.80 1.08 -8.62
CA ASN A 171 -18.52 2.38 -9.29
C ASN A 171 -17.35 2.31 -10.27
N LYS A 172 -16.47 1.29 -10.19
CA LYS A 172 -15.34 1.13 -11.11
C LYS A 172 -15.80 0.63 -12.47
N THR A 173 -15.22 1.20 -13.53
CA THR A 173 -15.53 0.90 -14.93
C THR A 173 -14.28 0.55 -15.72
N ILE A 174 -14.43 -0.21 -16.80
CA ILE A 174 -13.32 -0.59 -17.70
C ILE A 174 -12.75 0.67 -18.36
N GLU A 175 -13.60 1.59 -18.81
CA GLU A 175 -13.18 2.87 -19.41
C GLU A 175 -12.42 3.73 -18.39
N GLY A 176 -12.85 3.66 -17.13
CA GLY A 176 -12.10 4.27 -16.02
C GLY A 176 -10.71 3.65 -15.87
N ALA A 177 -10.60 2.32 -15.86
CA ALA A 177 -9.32 1.64 -15.75
C ALA A 177 -8.36 2.01 -16.90
N ILE A 178 -8.86 2.08 -18.15
CA ILE A 178 -8.08 2.53 -19.31
C ILE A 178 -7.59 3.97 -19.12
N GLY A 179 -8.50 4.89 -18.70
CA GLY A 179 -8.11 6.27 -18.41
C GLY A 179 -7.10 6.39 -17.27
N GLY A 180 -7.21 5.53 -16.26
CA GLY A 180 -6.25 5.40 -15.17
C GLY A 180 -4.87 4.96 -15.68
N ILE A 181 -4.81 3.97 -16.57
CA ILE A 181 -3.55 3.51 -17.17
C ILE A 181 -2.88 4.67 -17.94
N VAL A 182 -3.62 5.37 -18.78
CA VAL A 182 -3.08 6.50 -19.56
C VAL A 182 -2.54 7.60 -18.64
N ALA A 183 -3.31 7.99 -17.64
CA ALA A 183 -2.92 9.05 -16.72
C ALA A 183 -1.78 8.62 -15.78
N GLY A 184 -1.73 7.35 -15.36
CA GLY A 184 -0.63 6.79 -14.57
C GLY A 184 0.69 6.79 -15.34
N VAL A 185 0.67 6.37 -16.61
CA VAL A 185 1.86 6.43 -17.50
C VAL A 185 2.30 7.88 -17.72
N ALA A 186 1.37 8.79 -17.99
CA ALA A 186 1.68 10.21 -18.15
C ALA A 186 2.29 10.80 -16.86
N GLY A 187 1.75 10.44 -15.68
CA GLY A 187 2.28 10.83 -14.38
C GLY A 187 3.70 10.32 -14.15
N ALA A 188 3.99 9.06 -14.50
CA ALA A 188 5.32 8.47 -14.42
C ALA A 188 6.34 9.24 -15.28
N VAL A 189 5.99 9.47 -16.56
CA VAL A 189 6.87 10.18 -17.49
C VAL A 189 7.12 11.61 -17.02
N LEU A 190 6.06 12.34 -16.63
CA LEU A 190 6.20 13.70 -16.13
C LEU A 190 7.09 13.76 -14.89
N MET A 191 6.87 12.87 -13.91
CA MET A 191 7.65 12.85 -12.67
C MET A 191 9.11 12.46 -12.92
N ALA A 192 9.36 11.45 -13.76
CA ALA A 192 10.72 11.04 -14.11
C ALA A 192 11.50 12.16 -14.83
N LEU A 193 10.85 12.93 -15.70
CA LEU A 193 11.46 14.10 -16.36
C LEU A 193 11.77 15.21 -15.35
N LEU A 194 10.86 15.51 -14.45
CA LEU A 194 11.05 16.55 -13.40
C LEU A 194 12.20 16.20 -12.45
N LEU A 195 12.32 14.93 -12.09
CA LEU A 195 13.34 14.43 -11.18
C LEU A 195 14.65 14.03 -11.89
N ARG A 196 14.67 14.08 -13.24
CA ARG A 196 15.79 13.68 -14.08
C ARG A 196 16.25 12.24 -13.79
N VAL A 197 15.29 11.33 -13.61
CA VAL A 197 15.59 9.91 -13.40
C VAL A 197 16.15 9.32 -14.69
N GLU A 198 17.38 8.81 -14.62
CA GLU A 198 18.10 8.25 -15.80
C GLU A 198 17.66 6.82 -16.08
N VAL A 199 16.57 6.66 -16.83
CA VAL A 199 16.07 5.35 -17.27
C VAL A 199 15.56 5.43 -18.72
N SER A 200 15.57 4.30 -19.42
CA SER A 200 14.99 4.26 -20.76
C SER A 200 13.47 4.48 -20.71
N LEU A 201 12.95 5.22 -21.69
CA LEU A 201 11.51 5.49 -21.77
C LEU A 201 10.69 4.19 -21.90
N SER A 202 11.22 3.17 -22.56
CA SER A 202 10.59 1.86 -22.69
C SER A 202 10.46 1.17 -21.35
N PHE A 203 11.51 1.17 -20.51
CA PHE A 203 11.47 0.63 -19.15
C PHE A 203 10.45 1.38 -18.30
N LEU A 204 10.50 2.71 -18.29
CA LEU A 204 9.58 3.54 -17.50
C LEU A 204 8.11 3.30 -17.90
N THR A 205 7.83 3.22 -19.21
CA THR A 205 6.48 2.97 -19.72
C THR A 205 5.98 1.59 -19.32
N LEU A 206 6.82 0.56 -19.46
CA LEU A 206 6.48 -0.81 -19.06
C LEU A 206 6.22 -0.88 -17.54
N ALA A 207 7.10 -0.27 -16.74
CA ALA A 207 6.92 -0.18 -15.30
C ALA A 207 5.58 0.50 -14.95
N ALA A 208 5.30 1.65 -15.55
CA ALA A 208 4.08 2.41 -15.28
C ALA A 208 2.80 1.64 -15.68
N LEU A 209 2.80 0.94 -16.81
CA LEU A 209 1.69 0.07 -17.22
C LEU A 209 1.45 -1.04 -16.19
N LEU A 210 2.52 -1.74 -15.79
CA LEU A 210 2.44 -2.81 -14.81
C LEU A 210 1.96 -2.29 -13.46
N LEU A 211 2.57 -1.22 -12.95
CA LEU A 211 2.25 -0.64 -11.63
C LEU A 211 0.83 -0.07 -11.56
N THR A 212 0.35 0.55 -12.63
CA THR A 212 -1.05 1.01 -12.70
C THR A 212 -2.02 -0.17 -12.62
N GLY A 213 -1.77 -1.23 -13.39
CA GLY A 213 -2.59 -2.44 -13.35
C GLY A 213 -2.61 -3.07 -11.95
N VAL A 214 -1.44 -3.20 -11.34
CA VAL A 214 -1.30 -3.74 -9.97
C VAL A 214 -1.93 -2.81 -8.94
N GLY A 215 -1.83 -1.50 -9.07
CA GLY A 215 -2.50 -0.52 -8.20
C GLY A 215 -4.02 -0.66 -8.23
N ILE A 216 -4.61 -0.85 -9.42
CA ILE A 216 -6.05 -1.13 -9.57
C ILE A 216 -6.44 -2.43 -8.85
N VAL A 217 -5.60 -3.47 -8.94
CA VAL A 217 -5.82 -4.73 -8.21
C VAL A 217 -5.72 -4.51 -6.70
N GLY A 218 -4.78 -3.69 -6.21
CA GLY A 218 -4.63 -3.34 -4.80
C GLY A 218 -5.88 -2.69 -4.21
N ASP A 219 -6.41 -1.65 -4.87
CA ASP A 219 -7.66 -0.99 -4.47
C ASP A 219 -8.86 -1.97 -4.53
N LEU A 220 -8.92 -2.86 -5.52
CA LEU A 220 -9.95 -3.92 -5.55
C LEU A 220 -9.77 -4.92 -4.41
N ALA A 221 -8.54 -5.27 -4.04
CA ALA A 221 -8.27 -6.18 -2.92
C ALA A 221 -8.72 -5.56 -1.59
N GLU A 222 -8.45 -4.27 -1.36
CA GLU A 222 -8.97 -3.56 -0.19
C GLU A 222 -10.50 -3.49 -0.19
N SER A 223 -11.08 -3.16 -1.35
CA SER A 223 -12.54 -3.16 -1.52
C SER A 223 -13.15 -4.54 -1.21
N MET A 224 -12.50 -5.64 -1.60
CA MET A 224 -12.91 -7.02 -1.29
C MET A 224 -12.90 -7.26 0.23
N VAL A 225 -11.84 -6.86 0.93
CA VAL A 225 -11.74 -6.97 2.40
C VAL A 225 -12.88 -6.20 3.06
N LYS A 226 -13.14 -4.96 2.64
CA LYS A 226 -14.25 -4.15 3.17
C LYS A 226 -15.61 -4.82 2.97
N ARG A 227 -15.87 -5.43 1.81
CA ARG A 227 -17.13 -6.18 1.57
C ARG A 227 -17.22 -7.43 2.42
N ALA A 228 -16.14 -8.20 2.53
CA ALA A 228 -16.09 -9.42 3.35
C ALA A 228 -16.30 -9.15 4.85
N THR A 229 -15.99 -7.94 5.31
CA THR A 229 -16.18 -7.50 6.71
C THR A 229 -17.41 -6.60 6.91
N ALA A 230 -18.28 -6.48 5.90
CA ALA A 230 -19.49 -5.66 5.90
C ALA A 230 -19.22 -4.18 6.25
N THR A 231 -18.02 -3.67 5.90
CA THR A 231 -17.62 -2.27 6.11
C THR A 231 -17.55 -1.54 4.76
N LYS A 232 -17.55 -0.21 4.80
CA LYS A 232 -17.41 0.64 3.62
C LYS A 232 -16.04 1.34 3.59
N ASP A 233 -15.62 1.85 4.72
CA ASP A 233 -14.36 2.57 4.90
C ASP A 233 -13.50 1.79 5.90
N SER A 234 -12.16 1.77 5.75
CA SER A 234 -11.27 1.04 6.66
C SER A 234 -11.21 1.66 8.04
N GLY A 235 -11.41 2.98 8.12
CA GLY A 235 -11.39 3.76 9.35
C GLY A 235 -12.02 5.14 9.17
N ALA A 236 -11.93 5.96 10.22
CA ALA A 236 -12.43 7.34 10.23
C ALA A 236 -11.36 8.36 10.68
N LEU A 237 -10.09 7.94 10.77
CA LEU A 237 -9.01 8.76 11.32
C LEU A 237 -8.79 10.04 10.50
N LEU A 238 -8.93 9.95 9.18
CA LEU A 238 -8.76 11.08 8.27
C LEU A 238 -10.09 11.82 7.99
N GLY A 239 -11.09 11.65 8.86
CA GLY A 239 -12.39 12.30 8.75
C GLY A 239 -13.09 11.92 7.44
N GLY A 240 -13.38 12.92 6.60
CA GLY A 240 -14.08 12.71 5.32
C GLY A 240 -13.27 11.95 4.24
N HIS A 241 -12.02 11.55 4.53
CA HIS A 241 -11.14 10.80 3.63
C HIS A 241 -11.05 9.30 3.95
N GLY A 242 -11.83 8.79 4.88
CA GLY A 242 -11.75 7.38 5.30
C GLY A 242 -10.59 7.10 6.25
N GLY A 243 -10.07 5.88 6.20
CA GLY A 243 -8.91 5.46 6.96
C GLY A 243 -7.57 5.70 6.26
N VAL A 244 -6.50 5.38 6.98
CA VAL A 244 -5.14 5.39 6.44
C VAL A 244 -4.97 4.28 5.42
N LEU A 245 -5.54 3.10 5.66
CA LEU A 245 -5.48 1.97 4.74
C LEU A 245 -6.12 2.31 3.39
N ASP A 246 -7.26 3.05 3.37
CA ASP A 246 -7.91 3.56 2.15
C ASP A 246 -7.01 4.52 1.32
N ARG A 247 -5.88 4.97 1.85
CA ARG A 247 -4.95 5.89 1.17
C ARG A 247 -3.70 5.22 0.63
N ILE A 248 -3.38 4.04 1.13
CA ILE A 248 -2.16 3.32 0.76
C ILE A 248 -2.42 2.01 0.03
N ASP A 249 -3.66 1.61 -0.16
CA ASP A 249 -4.10 0.35 -0.75
C ASP A 249 -3.42 0.02 -2.09
N SER A 250 -3.41 0.97 -3.02
CA SER A 250 -2.73 0.85 -4.31
C SER A 250 -1.20 0.80 -4.16
N LEU A 251 -0.64 1.58 -3.21
CA LEU A 251 0.80 1.61 -2.94
C LEU A 251 1.29 0.29 -2.34
N LEU A 252 0.47 -0.36 -1.48
CA LEU A 252 0.83 -1.63 -0.87
C LEU A 252 1.10 -2.73 -1.92
N PHE A 253 0.31 -2.79 -2.97
CA PHE A 253 0.53 -3.75 -4.06
C PHE A 253 1.59 -3.29 -5.06
N ALA A 254 1.59 -2.03 -5.42
CA ALA A 254 2.52 -1.50 -6.42
C ALA A 254 3.96 -1.38 -5.88
N GLY A 255 4.14 -1.13 -4.57
CA GLY A 255 5.46 -1.01 -3.95
C GLY A 255 6.36 -2.24 -4.13
N PRO A 256 5.92 -3.45 -3.75
CA PRO A 256 6.70 -4.68 -3.97
C PRO A 256 7.04 -4.91 -5.44
N VAL A 257 6.08 -4.68 -6.34
CA VAL A 257 6.28 -4.89 -7.78
C VAL A 257 7.34 -3.93 -8.31
N LEU A 258 7.30 -2.65 -7.92
CA LEU A 258 8.34 -1.70 -8.29
C LEU A 258 9.70 -2.11 -7.72
N TYR A 259 9.76 -2.50 -6.44
CA TYR A 259 10.99 -2.93 -5.81
C TYR A 259 11.66 -4.07 -6.58
N TYR A 260 10.95 -5.17 -6.83
CA TYR A 260 11.51 -6.30 -7.55
C TYR A 260 11.80 -5.99 -9.03
N PHE A 261 11.02 -5.11 -9.66
CA PHE A 261 11.27 -4.67 -11.02
C PHE A 261 12.56 -3.86 -11.14
N LEU A 262 12.85 -2.99 -10.16
CA LEU A 262 14.10 -2.24 -10.09
C LEU A 262 15.30 -3.15 -9.75
N VAL A 263 15.14 -4.09 -8.83
CA VAL A 263 16.18 -5.10 -8.53
C VAL A 263 16.54 -5.88 -9.79
N TRP A 264 15.54 -6.36 -10.52
CA TRP A 264 15.76 -7.07 -11.78
C TRP A 264 16.46 -6.18 -12.83
N TYR A 265 16.05 -4.94 -12.98
CA TYR A 265 16.66 -3.99 -13.92
C TYR A 265 18.12 -3.72 -13.58
N GLN A 266 18.46 -3.49 -12.32
CA GLN A 266 19.84 -3.28 -11.88
C GLN A 266 20.71 -4.52 -12.10
N HIS A 267 20.21 -5.72 -11.82
CA HIS A 267 20.93 -6.96 -12.11
C HIS A 267 21.14 -7.17 -13.62
N GLY A 268 20.16 -6.85 -14.45
CA GLY A 268 20.27 -6.93 -15.91
C GLY A 268 21.34 -6.00 -16.46
N LEU A 269 21.52 -4.81 -15.90
CA LEU A 269 22.58 -3.87 -16.28
C LEU A 269 23.97 -4.37 -15.88
N VAL A 270 24.10 -4.99 -14.69
CA VAL A 270 25.39 -5.54 -14.22
C VAL A 270 25.85 -6.74 -15.06
N VAL A 271 24.93 -7.54 -15.59
CA VAL A 271 25.26 -8.70 -16.46
C VAL A 271 25.57 -8.26 -17.90
N ALA A 272 25.12 -7.07 -18.30
CA ALA A 272 25.34 -6.54 -19.67
C ALA A 272 26.61 -5.69 -19.81
N LEU A 273 27.33 -5.40 -18.71
CA LEU A 273 28.63 -4.73 -18.64
C LEU A 273 29.75 -5.75 -18.43
#